data_09f586ef545de343f73389a6ae3d4c6c
#
_entry.id   09f586ef545de343f73389a6ae3d4c6c
#
_cell.length_a   1.000
_cell.length_b   1.000
_cell.length_c   1.000
_cell.angle_alpha   90.00
_cell.angle_beta   90.00
_cell.angle_gamma   90.00
#
_symmetry.space_group_name_H-M   'P 1'
#
loop_
_entity.id
_entity.type
_entity.pdbx_description
1 polymer ?
#
loop_
_entity_poly.entity_id
_entity_poly.type
_entity_poly.pdbx_seq_one_letter_code
_entity_poly.pdbx_strand_id
1 'polypeptide(L)'
;ILSNTSGCGTTMKDYGFIFKDDKKMKKKAKVISELTRDVSEYLNENLKLNFKSKDKKYKIAYHSACSMQHGQKVHSQPMQLLSKTDNEVMEIPEGHICCGSAGTYNILQTKIAKELLNKKVKNIESLKPDFISTGNIGCITQISNGTKTPILHTIEILDWYTGGPKP
;
A
#
# COMPACT_ATOMS: atom_id res chain seq x y z
N ILE A 1 4.26 -17.10 1.12
CA ILE A 1 5.03 -16.04 1.80
C ILE A 1 4.21 -14.78 1.71
N LEU A 2 3.87 -14.15 2.86
CA LEU A 2 3.12 -12.90 2.88
C LEU A 2 4.04 -11.72 3.15
N SER A 3 3.86 -10.64 2.39
CA SER A 3 4.52 -9.36 2.59
C SER A 3 3.47 -8.28 2.84
N ASN A 4 3.68 -7.47 3.86
CA ASN A 4 2.84 -6.30 4.17
C ASN A 4 3.48 -4.97 3.75
N THR A 5 4.61 -5.01 3.05
CA THR A 5 5.29 -3.83 2.54
C THR A 5 5.52 -3.98 1.04
N SER A 6 4.85 -3.15 0.26
CA SER A 6 4.80 -3.32 -1.20
C SER A 6 6.17 -3.30 -1.89
N GLY A 7 7.15 -2.53 -1.38
CA GLY A 7 8.52 -2.53 -1.91
C GLY A 7 9.24 -3.87 -1.72
N CYS A 8 9.17 -4.42 -0.51
CA CYS A 8 9.74 -5.75 -0.20
C CYS A 8 9.05 -6.84 -1.03
N GLY A 9 7.71 -6.82 -1.09
CA GLY A 9 6.93 -7.76 -1.89
C GLY A 9 7.32 -7.75 -3.36
N THR A 10 7.52 -6.56 -3.96
CA THR A 10 8.02 -6.42 -5.33
C THR A 10 9.37 -7.12 -5.51
N THR A 11 10.34 -6.81 -4.65
CA THR A 11 11.68 -7.40 -4.74
C THR A 11 11.63 -8.92 -4.59
N MET A 12 10.82 -9.45 -3.68
CA MET A 12 10.68 -10.91 -3.48
C MET A 12 10.01 -11.59 -4.68
N LYS A 13 9.01 -10.95 -5.30
CA LYS A 13 8.38 -11.43 -6.53
C LYS A 13 9.38 -11.45 -7.71
N ASP A 14 10.40 -10.59 -7.68
CA ASP A 14 11.43 -10.49 -8.73
C ASP A 14 12.65 -11.41 -8.48
N TYR A 15 12.73 -12.15 -7.38
CA TYR A 15 13.88 -13.02 -7.09
C TYR A 15 14.17 -14.02 -8.21
N GLY A 16 13.15 -14.58 -8.86
CA GLY A 16 13.32 -15.47 -9.99
C GLY A 16 14.08 -14.84 -11.16
N PHE A 17 13.87 -13.55 -11.39
CA PHE A 17 14.58 -12.76 -12.40
C PHE A 17 15.98 -12.34 -11.89
N ILE A 18 16.08 -11.84 -10.67
CA ILE A 18 17.34 -11.37 -10.06
C ILE A 18 18.40 -12.49 -10.04
N PHE A 19 17.99 -13.71 -9.69
CA PHE A 19 18.88 -14.86 -9.59
C PHE A 19 18.84 -15.79 -10.82
N LYS A 20 18.36 -15.31 -11.97
CA LYS A 20 18.19 -16.13 -13.16
C LYS A 20 19.48 -16.80 -13.67
N ASP A 21 20.62 -16.18 -13.46
CA ASP A 21 21.94 -16.65 -13.88
C ASP A 21 22.74 -17.34 -12.76
N ASP A 22 22.24 -17.33 -11.53
CA ASP A 22 22.85 -18.01 -10.39
C ASP A 22 22.48 -19.49 -10.38
N LYS A 23 23.44 -20.38 -10.70
CA LYS A 23 23.24 -21.84 -10.79
C LYS A 23 22.76 -22.44 -9.45
N LYS A 24 23.12 -21.87 -8.30
CA LYS A 24 22.79 -22.40 -6.97
C LYS A 24 21.41 -21.89 -6.47
N MET A 25 21.12 -20.62 -6.74
CA MET A 25 19.93 -19.95 -6.19
C MET A 25 18.72 -19.94 -7.13
N LYS A 26 18.91 -20.02 -8.45
CA LYS A 26 17.87 -19.91 -9.46
C LYS A 26 16.57 -20.66 -9.14
N LYS A 27 16.68 -21.96 -8.79
CA LYS A 27 15.49 -22.77 -8.50
C LYS A 27 14.76 -22.31 -7.24
N LYS A 28 15.51 -22.02 -6.16
CA LYS A 28 14.94 -21.56 -4.88
C LYS A 28 14.32 -20.17 -5.03
N ALA A 29 15.00 -19.26 -5.72
CA ALA A 29 14.53 -17.91 -5.98
C ALA A 29 13.22 -17.90 -6.78
N LYS A 30 13.11 -18.77 -7.80
CA LYS A 30 11.87 -18.94 -8.56
C LYS A 30 10.70 -19.36 -7.66
N VAL A 31 10.90 -20.36 -6.79
CA VAL A 31 9.88 -20.83 -5.85
C VAL A 31 9.45 -19.71 -4.90
N ILE A 32 10.41 -18.93 -4.37
CA ILE A 32 10.09 -17.79 -3.49
C ILE A 32 9.25 -16.75 -4.24
N SER A 33 9.62 -16.40 -5.48
CA SER A 33 8.84 -15.47 -6.30
C SER A 33 7.40 -15.93 -6.51
N GLU A 34 7.22 -17.21 -6.84
CA GLU A 34 5.90 -17.81 -7.09
C GLU A 34 5.02 -17.91 -5.83
N LEU A 35 5.63 -18.08 -4.67
CA LEU A 35 4.93 -18.17 -3.39
C LEU A 35 4.67 -16.81 -2.73
N THR A 36 5.32 -15.75 -3.19
CA THR A 36 5.18 -14.43 -2.58
C THR A 36 3.86 -13.77 -2.99
N ARG A 37 3.12 -13.30 -2.00
CA ARG A 37 1.88 -12.54 -2.16
C ARG A 37 1.91 -11.31 -1.27
N ASP A 38 1.33 -10.22 -1.73
CA ASP A 38 0.95 -9.14 -0.84
C ASP A 38 -0.15 -9.62 0.10
N VAL A 39 -0.13 -9.15 1.34
CA VAL A 39 -1.13 -9.57 2.33
C VAL A 39 -2.55 -9.21 1.88
N SER A 40 -2.76 -8.07 1.24
CA SER A 40 -4.07 -7.67 0.73
C SER A 40 -4.52 -8.51 -0.47
N GLU A 41 -3.60 -8.91 -1.34
CA GLU A 41 -3.83 -9.85 -2.42
C GLU A 41 -4.32 -11.20 -1.84
N TYR A 42 -3.57 -11.74 -0.89
CA TYR A 42 -3.89 -13.03 -0.27
C TYR A 42 -5.23 -13.00 0.49
N LEU A 43 -5.47 -11.97 1.28
CA LEU A 43 -6.71 -11.84 2.05
C LEU A 43 -7.94 -11.73 1.14
N ASN A 44 -7.83 -10.97 0.05
CA ASN A 44 -8.95 -10.80 -0.87
C ASN A 44 -9.30 -12.06 -1.65
N GLU A 45 -8.30 -12.85 -2.02
CA GLU A 45 -8.46 -14.04 -2.87
C GLU A 45 -8.80 -15.31 -2.07
N ASN A 46 -8.29 -15.43 -0.85
CA ASN A 46 -8.31 -16.71 -0.12
C ASN A 46 -9.17 -16.71 1.13
N LEU A 47 -9.56 -15.55 1.66
CA LEU A 47 -10.28 -15.48 2.93
C LEU A 47 -11.61 -14.74 2.82
N LYS A 48 -12.64 -15.29 3.48
CA LYS A 48 -13.89 -14.57 3.75
C LYS A 48 -13.77 -13.89 5.11
N LEU A 49 -13.40 -12.63 5.12
CA LEU A 49 -13.30 -11.84 6.34
C LEU A 49 -14.68 -11.36 6.79
N ASN A 50 -14.95 -11.49 8.09
CA ASN A 50 -16.16 -10.97 8.73
C ASN A 50 -15.84 -9.60 9.31
N PHE A 51 -16.27 -8.55 8.63
CA PHE A 51 -16.10 -7.17 9.09
C PHE A 51 -17.19 -6.78 10.07
N LYS A 52 -16.80 -6.18 11.19
CA LYS A 52 -17.70 -5.67 12.22
C LYS A 52 -18.06 -4.22 11.88
N SER A 53 -19.33 -3.90 11.87
CA SER A 53 -19.77 -2.51 11.77
C SER A 53 -19.24 -1.68 12.95
N LYS A 54 -18.99 -0.40 12.72
CA LYS A 54 -18.56 0.56 13.74
C LYS A 54 -19.61 1.68 13.84
N ASP A 55 -19.62 2.36 14.99
CA ASP A 55 -20.61 3.42 15.27
C ASP A 55 -20.49 4.62 14.31
N LYS A 56 -19.30 4.83 13.76
CA LYS A 56 -19.02 5.91 12.80
C LYS A 56 -18.49 5.34 11.48
N LYS A 57 -19.01 5.87 10.38
CA LYS A 57 -18.42 5.70 9.04
C LYS A 57 -17.34 6.73 8.81
N TYR A 58 -16.22 6.29 8.25
CA TYR A 58 -15.06 7.13 7.96
C TYR A 58 -14.88 7.33 6.47
N LYS A 59 -14.32 8.48 6.10
CA LYS A 59 -13.83 8.76 4.74
C LYS A 59 -12.37 8.34 4.66
N ILE A 60 -12.07 7.37 3.84
CA ILE A 60 -10.73 6.80 3.66
C ILE A 60 -10.20 7.18 2.28
N ALA A 61 -9.14 7.98 2.22
CA ALA A 61 -8.41 8.20 0.98
C ALA A 61 -7.39 7.06 0.78
N TYR A 62 -7.60 6.22 -0.22
CA TYR A 62 -6.67 5.13 -0.50
C TYR A 62 -5.53 5.58 -1.42
N HIS A 63 -4.30 5.50 -0.92
CA HIS A 63 -3.08 5.71 -1.70
C HIS A 63 -2.50 4.37 -2.17
N SER A 64 -2.67 4.07 -3.44
CA SER A 64 -2.03 2.91 -4.06
C SER A 64 -0.55 3.19 -4.31
N ALA A 65 0.33 2.48 -3.61
CA ALA A 65 1.77 2.64 -3.78
C ALA A 65 2.22 2.21 -5.18
N CYS A 66 3.17 2.95 -5.79
CA CYS A 66 3.67 2.64 -7.14
C CYS A 66 4.29 1.24 -7.23
N SER A 67 5.00 0.77 -6.20
CA SER A 67 5.52 -0.60 -6.12
C SER A 67 4.42 -1.66 -6.09
N MET A 68 3.26 -1.36 -5.52
CA MET A 68 2.10 -2.25 -5.54
C MET A 68 1.45 -2.28 -6.92
N GLN A 69 1.17 -1.10 -7.50
CA GLN A 69 0.54 -0.99 -8.82
C GLN A 69 1.39 -1.58 -9.93
N HIS A 70 2.63 -1.10 -10.05
CA HIS A 70 3.50 -1.40 -11.19
C HIS A 70 4.41 -2.61 -10.94
N GLY A 71 4.94 -2.73 -9.73
CA GLY A 71 5.83 -3.83 -9.35
C GLY A 71 5.08 -5.14 -9.15
N GLN A 72 4.12 -5.15 -8.23
CA GLN A 72 3.39 -6.38 -7.88
C GLN A 72 2.15 -6.63 -8.75
N LYS A 73 1.65 -5.63 -9.47
CA LYS A 73 0.38 -5.65 -10.23
C LYS A 73 -0.84 -5.92 -9.35
N VAL A 74 -0.78 -5.49 -8.11
CA VAL A 74 -1.89 -5.51 -7.14
C VAL A 74 -2.58 -4.16 -7.20
N HIS A 75 -3.72 -4.08 -7.88
CA HIS A 75 -4.40 -2.82 -8.17
C HIS A 75 -5.65 -2.61 -7.31
N SER A 76 -6.58 -3.56 -7.38
CA SER A 76 -7.93 -3.40 -6.82
C SER A 76 -8.13 -4.08 -5.48
N GLN A 77 -7.32 -5.08 -5.15
CA GLN A 77 -7.54 -5.94 -3.98
C GLN A 77 -7.60 -5.16 -2.65
N PRO A 78 -6.68 -4.19 -2.36
CA PRO A 78 -6.79 -3.41 -1.13
C PRO A 78 -8.08 -2.59 -1.05
N MET A 79 -8.48 -1.96 -2.17
CA MET A 79 -9.73 -1.20 -2.21
C MET A 79 -10.95 -2.09 -2.05
N GLN A 80 -10.98 -3.25 -2.70
CA GLN A 80 -12.05 -4.23 -2.55
C GLN A 80 -12.20 -4.69 -1.10
N LEU A 81 -11.09 -4.89 -0.37
CA LEU A 81 -11.11 -5.23 1.04
C LEU A 81 -11.65 -4.07 1.90
N LEU A 82 -11.15 -2.86 1.68
CA LEU A 82 -11.60 -1.68 2.40
C LEU A 82 -13.08 -1.38 2.14
N SER A 83 -13.57 -1.57 0.92
CA SER A 83 -14.97 -1.37 0.56
C SER A 83 -15.93 -2.38 1.19
N LYS A 84 -15.42 -3.50 1.72
CA LYS A 84 -16.22 -4.44 2.53
C LYS A 84 -16.44 -3.96 3.97
N THR A 85 -15.71 -2.94 4.40
CA THR A 85 -16.01 -2.20 5.63
C THR A 85 -17.12 -1.18 5.34
N ASP A 86 -17.81 -0.69 6.36
CA ASP A 86 -18.90 0.28 6.16
C ASP A 86 -18.42 1.72 5.84
N ASN A 87 -17.16 1.88 5.40
CA ASN A 87 -16.53 3.16 5.15
C ASN A 87 -16.73 3.67 3.73
N GLU A 88 -16.61 4.99 3.56
CA GLU A 88 -16.49 5.62 2.26
C GLU A 88 -15.02 5.59 1.80
N VAL A 89 -14.70 4.70 0.87
CA VAL A 89 -13.33 4.54 0.34
C VAL A 89 -13.21 5.29 -0.97
N MET A 90 -12.27 6.24 -1.02
CA MET A 90 -12.08 7.14 -2.16
C MET A 90 -10.70 6.94 -2.79
N GLU A 91 -10.66 6.90 -4.12
CA GLU A 91 -9.40 6.99 -4.86
C GLU A 91 -8.87 8.43 -4.85
N ILE A 92 -7.56 8.58 -4.63
CA ILE A 92 -6.92 9.89 -4.68
C ILE A 92 -6.81 10.33 -6.14
N PRO A 93 -7.23 11.55 -6.51
CA PRO A 93 -7.04 12.09 -7.86
C PRO A 93 -5.58 11.95 -8.30
N GLU A 94 -5.37 11.64 -9.57
CA GLU A 94 -4.05 11.34 -10.13
C GLU A 94 -3.29 10.27 -9.31
N GLY A 95 -3.98 9.18 -8.93
CA GLY A 95 -3.47 8.11 -8.06
C GLY A 95 -2.17 7.49 -8.55
N HIS A 96 -1.93 7.49 -9.88
CA HIS A 96 -0.70 7.00 -10.53
C HIS A 96 0.56 7.82 -10.23
N ILE A 97 0.42 9.08 -9.78
CA ILE A 97 1.57 9.94 -9.45
C ILE A 97 2.20 9.46 -8.14
N CYS A 98 3.53 9.34 -8.12
CA CYS A 98 4.30 8.96 -6.95
C CYS A 98 4.10 9.95 -5.78
N CYS A 99 4.22 9.46 -4.54
CA CYS A 99 4.25 10.32 -3.34
C CYS A 99 5.58 11.06 -3.16
N GLY A 100 6.59 10.76 -3.97
CA GLY A 100 7.93 11.34 -3.87
C GLY A 100 8.93 10.53 -3.04
N SER A 101 8.53 9.41 -2.40
CA SER A 101 9.44 8.58 -1.59
C SER A 101 10.49 7.87 -2.46
N ALA A 102 10.06 6.96 -3.34
CA ALA A 102 10.88 6.20 -4.30
C ALA A 102 12.24 5.71 -3.74
N GLY A 103 12.21 4.98 -2.62
CA GLY A 103 13.41 4.48 -1.95
C GLY A 103 14.29 5.62 -1.42
N THR A 104 15.52 5.74 -1.91
CA THR A 104 16.46 6.80 -1.52
C THR A 104 16.30 8.09 -2.36
N TYR A 105 15.39 8.11 -3.33
CA TYR A 105 15.22 9.24 -4.23
C TYR A 105 14.85 10.54 -3.50
N ASN A 106 14.00 10.46 -2.48
CA ASN A 106 13.61 11.62 -1.68
C ASN A 106 14.78 12.24 -0.90
N ILE A 107 15.85 11.50 -0.64
CA ILE A 107 17.08 11.99 -0.01
C ILE A 107 17.99 12.64 -1.05
N LEU A 108 18.12 12.01 -2.22
CA LEU A 108 19.05 12.45 -3.28
C LEU A 108 18.47 13.57 -4.16
N GLN A 109 17.15 13.57 -4.36
CA GLN A 109 16.42 14.51 -5.23
C GLN A 109 15.32 15.24 -4.46
N THR A 110 15.70 15.87 -3.36
CA THR A 110 14.79 16.48 -2.38
C THR A 110 13.80 17.48 -2.98
N LYS A 111 14.25 18.30 -3.96
CA LYS A 111 13.39 19.31 -4.60
C LYS A 111 12.23 18.66 -5.34
N ILE A 112 12.52 17.70 -6.23
CA ILE A 112 11.49 17.00 -7.02
C ILE A 112 10.59 16.15 -6.10
N ALA A 113 11.18 15.47 -5.13
CA ALA A 113 10.45 14.68 -4.15
C ALA A 113 9.44 15.52 -3.36
N LYS A 114 9.82 16.76 -2.99
CA LYS A 114 8.93 17.71 -2.30
C LYS A 114 7.80 18.22 -3.20
N GLU A 115 8.07 18.49 -4.47
CA GLU A 115 7.04 18.88 -5.43
C GLU A 115 5.99 17.76 -5.62
N LEU A 116 6.44 16.51 -5.76
CA LEU A 116 5.57 15.33 -5.84
C LEU A 116 4.74 15.15 -4.57
N LEU A 117 5.36 15.30 -3.40
CA LEU A 117 4.69 15.25 -2.11
C LEU A 117 3.59 16.31 -2.02
N ASN A 118 3.91 17.56 -2.31
CA ASN A 118 2.96 18.67 -2.24
C ASN A 118 1.75 18.44 -3.16
N LYS A 119 1.99 17.94 -4.39
CA LYS A 119 0.92 17.60 -5.31
C LYS A 119 0.06 16.46 -4.78
N LYS A 120 0.68 15.40 -4.26
CA LYS A 120 -0.04 14.27 -3.69
C LYS A 120 -0.88 14.68 -2.49
N VAL A 121 -0.32 15.46 -1.56
CA VAL A 121 -1.03 15.97 -0.39
C VAL A 121 -2.21 16.86 -0.79
N LYS A 122 -2.03 17.77 -1.75
CA LYS A 122 -3.13 18.59 -2.27
C LYS A 122 -4.30 17.74 -2.79
N ASN A 123 -3.99 16.68 -3.53
CA ASN A 123 -5.01 15.76 -4.05
C ASN A 123 -5.71 14.98 -2.92
N ILE A 124 -4.98 14.57 -1.89
CA ILE A 124 -5.54 13.90 -0.71
C ILE A 124 -6.48 14.85 0.05
N GLU A 125 -6.01 16.04 0.39
CA GLU A 125 -6.76 17.04 1.18
C GLU A 125 -8.03 17.51 0.46
N SER A 126 -8.06 17.48 -0.89
CA SER A 126 -9.27 17.81 -1.66
C SER A 126 -10.43 16.86 -1.37
N LEU A 127 -10.16 15.65 -0.93
CA LEU A 127 -11.16 14.63 -0.56
C LEU A 127 -11.67 14.79 0.88
N LYS A 128 -11.00 15.61 1.71
CA LYS A 128 -11.30 15.80 3.14
C LYS A 128 -11.47 14.45 3.87
N PRO A 129 -10.48 13.55 3.81
CA PRO A 129 -10.59 12.25 4.43
C PRO A 129 -10.42 12.31 5.95
N ASP A 130 -11.03 11.39 6.69
CA ASP A 130 -10.75 11.18 8.11
C ASP A 130 -9.36 10.56 8.31
N PHE A 131 -8.93 9.69 7.39
CA PHE A 131 -7.57 9.13 7.34
C PHE A 131 -7.19 8.61 5.94
N ILE A 132 -5.90 8.41 5.78
CA ILE A 132 -5.30 7.89 4.53
C ILE A 132 -4.93 6.43 4.77
N SER A 133 -5.16 5.58 3.77
CA SER A 133 -4.76 4.17 3.79
C SER A 133 -3.72 3.88 2.71
N THR A 134 -2.65 3.18 3.06
CA THR A 134 -1.66 2.68 2.09
C THR A 134 -0.93 1.44 2.60
N GLY A 135 -0.43 0.60 1.71
CA GLY A 135 0.34 -0.62 2.01
C GLY A 135 1.86 -0.46 1.88
N ASN A 136 2.42 0.75 2.10
CA ASN A 136 3.85 0.98 1.96
C ASN A 136 4.39 1.95 2.99
N ILE A 137 5.33 1.51 3.83
CA ILE A 137 5.94 2.34 4.89
C ILE A 137 6.64 3.57 4.32
N GLY A 138 7.29 3.48 3.16
CA GLY A 138 7.93 4.64 2.51
C GLY A 138 6.91 5.70 2.11
N CYS A 139 5.72 5.30 1.63
CA CYS A 139 4.63 6.24 1.34
C CYS A 139 4.04 6.81 2.62
N ILE A 140 3.84 6.00 3.67
CA ILE A 140 3.37 6.47 4.98
C ILE A 140 4.29 7.58 5.49
N THR A 141 5.58 7.31 5.59
CA THR A 141 6.58 8.27 6.09
C THR A 141 6.66 9.52 5.21
N GLN A 142 6.65 9.37 3.88
CA GLN A 142 6.76 10.51 2.97
C GLN A 142 5.53 11.42 3.05
N ILE A 143 4.32 10.84 3.00
CA ILE A 143 3.08 11.62 2.99
C ILE A 143 2.84 12.29 4.36
N SER A 144 3.21 11.64 5.47
CA SER A 144 3.07 12.22 6.82
C SER A 144 3.89 13.50 7.02
N ASN A 145 4.94 13.72 6.22
CA ASN A 145 5.68 14.99 6.25
C ASN A 145 4.93 16.16 5.60
N GLY A 146 3.82 15.91 4.92
CA GLY A 146 3.09 16.94 4.19
C GLY A 146 1.66 17.18 4.68
N THR A 147 1.09 16.30 5.52
CA THR A 147 -0.28 16.41 6.02
C THR A 147 -0.37 16.09 7.50
N LYS A 148 -1.43 16.59 8.16
CA LYS A 148 -1.81 16.21 9.53
C LYS A 148 -2.87 15.11 9.55
N THR A 149 -3.45 14.75 8.40
CA THR A 149 -4.41 13.66 8.30
C THR A 149 -3.74 12.35 8.67
N PRO A 150 -4.27 11.57 9.62
CA PRO A 150 -3.68 10.30 10.03
C PRO A 150 -3.49 9.34 8.84
N ILE A 151 -2.36 8.65 8.82
CA ILE A 151 -2.05 7.67 7.78
C ILE A 151 -1.91 6.31 8.43
N LEU A 152 -2.70 5.36 7.97
CA LEU A 152 -2.75 4.01 8.51
C LEU A 152 -2.35 2.99 7.44
N HIS A 153 -1.70 1.94 7.87
CA HIS A 153 -1.50 0.81 6.97
C HIS A 153 -2.84 0.13 6.68
N THR A 154 -3.07 -0.29 5.44
CA THR A 154 -4.33 -0.94 5.03
C THR A 154 -4.70 -2.10 5.96
N ILE A 155 -3.70 -2.90 6.39
CA ILE A 155 -3.94 -4.05 7.27
C ILE A 155 -4.36 -3.64 8.68
N GLU A 156 -3.87 -2.52 9.23
CA GLU A 156 -4.31 -2.02 10.54
C GLU A 156 -5.79 -1.69 10.52
N ILE A 157 -6.28 -1.10 9.42
CA ILE A 157 -7.71 -0.82 9.25
C ILE A 157 -8.50 -2.14 9.18
N LEU A 158 -8.05 -3.10 8.39
CA LEU A 158 -8.73 -4.39 8.26
C LEU A 158 -8.73 -5.17 9.58
N ASP A 159 -7.63 -5.14 10.34
CA ASP A 159 -7.53 -5.74 11.66
C ASP A 159 -8.54 -5.11 12.62
N TRP A 160 -8.59 -3.78 12.67
CA TRP A 160 -9.59 -3.08 13.48
C TRP A 160 -11.03 -3.49 13.15
N TYR A 161 -11.37 -3.61 11.85
CA TYR A 161 -12.71 -4.01 11.42
C TYR A 161 -12.99 -5.50 11.60
N THR A 162 -11.98 -6.34 11.79
CA THR A 162 -12.16 -7.76 12.12
C THR A 162 -12.14 -8.06 13.62
N GLY A 163 -11.91 -7.04 14.45
CA GLY A 163 -12.00 -7.11 15.91
C GLY A 163 -10.73 -6.77 16.67
N GLY A 164 -9.68 -6.38 15.96
CA GLY A 164 -8.47 -5.83 16.54
C GLY A 164 -8.67 -4.43 17.16
N PRO A 165 -7.62 -3.87 17.78
CA PRO A 165 -7.67 -2.54 18.39
C PRO A 165 -7.86 -1.45 17.32
N LYS A 166 -8.36 -0.31 17.77
CA LYS A 166 -8.38 0.90 16.93
C LYS A 166 -6.94 1.39 16.73
N PRO A 167 -6.47 1.61 15.48
CA PRO A 167 -5.14 2.10 15.19
C PRO A 167 -4.96 3.58 15.53
#